data_3e51ce40eb26ad9194eed273625e6881
#
_entry.id   3e51ce40eb26ad9194eed273625e6881
#
_cell.length_a   1.000
_cell.length_b   1.000
_cell.length_c   1.000
_cell.angle_alpha   90.00
_cell.angle_beta   90.00
_cell.angle_gamma   90.00
#
_symmetry.space_group_name_H-M   'P 1'
#
loop_
_entity.id
_entity.type
_entity.pdbx_description
1 polymer ?
#
loop_
_entity_poly.entity_id
_entity_poly.type
_entity_poly.pdbx_seq_one_letter_code
_entity_poly.pdbx_strand_id
1 'polypeptide(L)'
;MNNFAVFILSNGRPDRVYTYETLRRHGYTGRIVLVVDDLDKTKDEYIEKYGSDVVVFDKRAAAKTFDQADNFDDMRAIVYARNACFDIAENLGVEYFMQLDDDYITFEWRFDNYNKYVPYRLIKRLDRVLSIMLEFFKSTDCATIAMAQGGDFIGGSDGTCARAPTLMRKAMN
;
A
#
# COMPACT_ATOMS: atom_id res chain seq x y z
N MET A 1 6.36 0.35 16.25
CA MET A 1 6.70 0.23 14.81
C MET A 1 7.64 1.37 14.38
N ASN A 2 8.80 1.51 15.05
CA ASN A 2 9.66 2.68 14.85
C ASN A 2 10.31 2.78 13.45
N ASN A 3 10.44 1.67 12.73
CA ASN A 3 11.06 1.61 11.39
C ASN A 3 10.07 1.21 10.30
N PHE A 4 8.78 1.50 10.47
CA PHE A 4 7.72 1.16 9.54
C PHE A 4 6.93 2.40 9.14
N ALA A 5 6.57 2.51 7.86
CA ALA A 5 5.67 3.53 7.33
C ALA A 5 4.67 2.96 6.32
N VAL A 6 3.56 3.64 6.15
CA VAL A 6 2.62 3.38 5.05
C VAL A 6 2.85 4.43 3.97
N PHE A 7 3.13 3.99 2.75
CA PHE A 7 3.30 4.82 1.57
C PHE A 7 2.03 4.76 0.73
N ILE A 8 1.42 5.91 0.48
CA ILE A 8 0.23 6.05 -0.37
C ILE A 8 0.67 6.61 -1.71
N LEU A 9 0.43 5.86 -2.78
CA LEU A 9 0.75 6.28 -4.14
C LEU A 9 -0.43 7.05 -4.71
N SER A 10 -0.24 8.30 -5.13
CA SER A 10 -1.30 9.13 -5.69
C SER A 10 -0.80 9.99 -6.83
N ASN A 11 -1.69 10.28 -7.79
CA ASN A 11 -1.39 11.15 -8.92
C ASN A 11 -2.66 11.86 -9.40
N GLY A 12 -2.61 13.19 -9.56
CA GLY A 12 -3.64 14.02 -10.18
C GLY A 12 -4.94 14.17 -9.39
N ARG A 13 -5.00 13.81 -8.10
CA ARG A 13 -6.25 13.85 -7.31
C ARG A 13 -6.06 14.13 -5.81
N PRO A 14 -5.47 15.28 -5.44
CA PRO A 14 -5.17 15.62 -4.05
C PRO A 14 -6.40 15.62 -3.13
N ASP A 15 -7.60 15.85 -3.67
CA ASP A 15 -8.85 15.84 -2.91
C ASP A 15 -9.45 14.46 -2.69
N ARG A 16 -8.91 13.41 -3.32
CA ARG A 16 -9.45 12.06 -3.30
C ARG A 16 -8.48 11.01 -2.77
N VAL A 17 -7.58 11.39 -1.87
CA VAL A 17 -6.68 10.46 -1.18
C VAL A 17 -7.45 9.79 -0.02
N TYR A 18 -8.45 8.98 -0.37
CA TYR A 18 -9.33 8.34 0.61
C TYR A 18 -8.58 7.43 1.58
N THR A 19 -7.52 6.80 1.12
CA THR A 19 -6.68 5.90 1.93
C THR A 19 -6.08 6.61 3.15
N TYR A 20 -5.72 7.89 3.04
CA TYR A 20 -5.15 8.66 4.15
C TYR A 20 -6.13 8.72 5.33
N GLU A 21 -7.35 9.18 5.08
CA GLU A 21 -8.40 9.27 6.12
C GLU A 21 -8.84 7.88 6.59
N THR A 22 -8.88 6.90 5.69
CA THR A 22 -9.25 5.52 6.02
C THR A 22 -8.25 4.88 6.98
N LEU A 23 -6.95 5.05 6.79
CA LEU A 23 -5.93 4.59 7.72
C LEU A 23 -6.18 5.15 9.13
N ARG A 24 -6.37 6.46 9.25
CA ARG A 24 -6.62 7.12 10.53
C ARG A 24 -7.92 6.64 11.18
N ARG A 25 -9.00 6.57 10.42
CA ARG A 25 -10.31 6.07 10.90
C ARG A 25 -10.27 4.64 11.39
N HIS A 26 -9.42 3.78 10.81
CA HIS A 26 -9.23 2.41 11.22
C HIS A 26 -8.17 2.22 12.32
N GLY A 27 -7.64 3.32 12.87
CA GLY A 27 -6.74 3.31 14.02
C GLY A 27 -5.28 3.06 13.68
N TYR A 28 -4.84 3.50 12.51
CA TYR A 28 -3.42 3.61 12.20
C TYR A 28 -2.87 4.94 12.70
N THR A 29 -1.90 4.90 13.62
CA THR A 29 -1.28 6.09 14.23
C THR A 29 0.15 6.33 13.74
N GLY A 30 0.71 5.38 12.98
CA GLY A 30 2.08 5.45 12.49
C GLY A 30 2.28 6.48 11.37
N ARG A 31 3.51 6.50 10.85
CA ARG A 31 3.92 7.39 9.76
C ARG A 31 3.20 7.06 8.47
N ILE A 32 2.64 8.08 7.83
CA ILE A 32 2.12 8.02 6.46
C ILE A 32 3.02 8.89 5.59
N VAL A 33 3.27 8.44 4.37
CA VAL A 33 4.00 9.18 3.34
C VAL A 33 3.17 9.14 2.06
N LEU A 34 2.79 10.30 1.54
CA LEU A 34 2.21 10.42 0.21
C LEU A 34 3.32 10.52 -0.82
N VAL A 35 3.35 9.57 -1.74
CA VAL A 35 4.35 9.51 -2.81
C VAL A 35 3.73 10.05 -4.09
N VAL A 36 4.23 11.20 -4.53
CA VAL A 36 3.75 11.95 -5.69
C VAL A 36 4.92 12.16 -6.65
N ASP A 37 4.68 12.07 -7.95
CA ASP A 37 5.76 12.32 -8.91
C ASP A 37 5.92 13.81 -9.28
N ASP A 38 7.12 14.19 -9.70
CA ASP A 38 7.47 15.57 -10.08
C ASP A 38 6.72 16.09 -11.31
N LEU A 39 6.22 15.18 -12.15
CA LEU A 39 5.46 15.50 -13.36
C LEU A 39 3.96 15.72 -13.08
N ASP A 40 3.50 15.41 -11.85
CA ASP A 40 2.13 15.68 -11.45
C ASP A 40 1.87 17.19 -11.37
N LYS A 41 0.91 17.65 -12.16
CA LYS A 41 0.53 19.08 -12.21
C LYS A 41 -0.10 19.58 -10.93
N THR A 42 -0.62 18.69 -10.09
CA THR A 42 -1.30 19.00 -8.83
C THR A 42 -0.40 18.76 -7.60
N LYS A 43 0.90 18.52 -7.79
CA LYS A 43 1.83 18.22 -6.69
C LYS A 43 1.84 19.29 -5.60
N ASP A 44 1.74 20.57 -5.98
CA ASP A 44 1.73 21.66 -5.00
C ASP A 44 0.47 21.66 -4.14
N GLU A 45 -0.68 21.23 -4.68
CA GLU A 45 -1.92 21.04 -3.92
C GLU A 45 -1.80 19.90 -2.89
N TYR A 46 -1.06 18.82 -3.22
CA TYR A 46 -0.74 17.78 -2.22
C TYR A 46 0.12 18.34 -1.09
N ILE A 47 1.17 19.13 -1.43
CA ILE A 47 2.06 19.75 -0.43
C ILE A 47 1.28 20.72 0.46
N GLU A 48 0.41 21.55 -0.11
CA GLU A 48 -0.44 22.47 0.64
C GLU A 48 -1.34 21.72 1.62
N LYS A 49 -1.94 20.61 1.19
CA LYS A 49 -2.94 19.89 1.96
C LYS A 49 -2.35 18.95 3.02
N TYR A 50 -1.26 18.25 2.70
CA TYR A 50 -0.70 17.19 3.54
C TYR A 50 0.68 17.54 4.11
N GLY A 51 1.25 18.66 3.73
CA GLY A 51 2.49 19.20 4.30
C GLY A 51 3.67 18.23 4.21
N SER A 52 4.30 17.98 5.35
CA SER A 52 5.49 17.14 5.48
C SER A 52 5.26 15.65 5.21
N ASP A 53 4.01 15.21 5.08
CA ASP A 53 3.69 13.83 4.73
C ASP A 53 3.87 13.55 3.23
N VAL A 54 4.06 14.59 2.40
CA VAL A 54 4.28 14.46 0.95
C VAL A 54 5.76 14.31 0.64
N VAL A 55 6.09 13.32 -0.17
CA VAL A 55 7.41 13.16 -0.79
C VAL A 55 7.25 13.17 -2.30
N VAL A 56 7.89 14.13 -2.94
CA VAL A 56 7.93 14.22 -4.40
C VAL A 56 9.19 13.52 -4.92
N PHE A 57 9.03 12.59 -5.86
CA PHE A 57 10.16 11.89 -6.49
C PHE A 57 10.32 12.28 -7.96
N ASP A 58 11.55 12.21 -8.46
CA ASP A 58 11.88 12.38 -9.87
C ASP A 58 11.50 11.11 -10.65
N LYS A 59 10.40 11.18 -11.39
CA LYS A 59 9.86 10.04 -12.14
C LYS A 59 10.79 9.59 -13.26
N ARG A 60 11.49 10.52 -13.91
CA ARG A 60 12.43 10.19 -14.99
C ARG A 60 13.72 9.59 -14.46
N ALA A 61 14.18 10.04 -13.30
CA ALA A 61 15.31 9.40 -12.64
C ALA A 61 14.93 7.98 -12.19
N ALA A 62 13.78 7.79 -11.55
CA ALA A 62 13.28 6.48 -11.17
C ALA A 62 13.16 5.51 -12.36
N ALA A 63 12.70 5.99 -13.53
CA ALA A 63 12.58 5.19 -14.75
C ALA A 63 13.90 4.57 -15.25
N LYS A 64 15.04 5.09 -14.81
CA LYS A 64 16.37 4.60 -15.21
C LYS A 64 16.94 3.54 -14.27
N THR A 65 16.30 3.29 -13.14
CA THR A 65 16.83 2.40 -12.09
C THR A 65 16.40 0.95 -12.23
N PHE A 66 15.44 0.64 -13.12
CA PHE A 66 14.91 -0.71 -13.28
C PHE A 66 14.54 -1.00 -14.74
N ASP A 67 14.41 -2.28 -15.09
CA ASP A 67 13.91 -2.72 -16.38
C ASP A 67 12.41 -2.50 -16.47
N GLN A 68 11.99 -1.66 -17.42
CA GLN A 68 10.59 -1.31 -17.62
C GLN A 68 9.81 -2.35 -18.43
N ALA A 69 10.47 -3.42 -18.88
CA ALA A 69 9.87 -4.46 -19.75
C ALA A 69 9.10 -3.82 -20.93
N ASP A 70 7.87 -4.24 -21.16
CA ASP A 70 7.02 -3.77 -22.27
C ASP A 70 6.31 -2.43 -22.00
N ASN A 71 6.77 -1.65 -21.00
CA ASN A 71 6.11 -0.37 -20.67
C ASN A 71 6.33 0.73 -21.72
N PHE A 72 7.35 0.59 -22.58
CA PHE A 72 7.67 1.53 -23.70
C PHE A 72 7.70 3.00 -23.29
N ASP A 73 8.29 3.29 -22.12
CA ASP A 73 8.37 4.65 -21.54
C ASP A 73 7.02 5.32 -21.26
N ASP A 74 5.94 4.54 -21.07
CA ASP A 74 4.66 5.10 -20.66
C ASP A 74 4.72 5.64 -19.23
N MET A 75 4.94 6.95 -19.12
CA MET A 75 5.09 7.64 -17.83
C MET A 75 3.81 7.66 -16.96
N ARG A 76 2.69 7.13 -17.46
CA ARG A 76 1.44 6.99 -16.65
C ARG A 76 1.45 5.76 -15.75
N ALA A 77 2.36 4.80 -15.99
CA ALA A 77 2.37 3.56 -15.24
C ALA A 77 2.75 3.76 -13.77
N ILE A 78 2.07 3.04 -12.88
CA ILE A 78 2.28 3.05 -11.43
C ILE A 78 3.65 2.48 -11.03
N VAL A 79 4.29 1.71 -11.90
CA VAL A 79 5.56 1.03 -11.63
C VAL A 79 6.65 1.99 -11.17
N TYR A 80 6.68 3.21 -11.68
CA TYR A 80 7.67 4.22 -11.29
C TYR A 80 7.55 4.60 -9.81
N ALA A 81 6.34 4.89 -9.35
CA ALA A 81 6.09 5.23 -7.96
C ALA A 81 6.38 4.03 -7.02
N ARG A 82 6.01 2.81 -7.45
CA ARG A 82 6.29 1.60 -6.66
C ARG A 82 7.78 1.35 -6.49
N ASN A 83 8.58 1.56 -7.53
CA ASN A 83 10.03 1.43 -7.44
C ASN A 83 10.67 2.58 -6.66
N ALA A 84 10.25 3.82 -6.86
CA ALA A 84 10.75 4.96 -6.11
C ALA A 84 10.55 4.82 -4.58
N CYS A 85 9.57 4.05 -4.14
CA CYS A 85 9.33 3.82 -2.70
C CYS A 85 10.54 3.21 -1.98
N PHE A 86 11.38 2.42 -2.66
CA PHE A 86 12.57 1.84 -2.04
C PHE A 86 13.62 2.92 -1.72
N ASP A 87 13.93 3.78 -2.68
CA ASP A 87 14.86 4.90 -2.48
C ASP A 87 14.30 5.90 -1.45
N ILE A 88 12.99 6.17 -1.49
CA ILE A 88 12.30 7.02 -0.52
C ILE A 88 12.42 6.42 0.88
N ALA A 89 12.20 5.11 1.04
CA ALA A 89 12.31 4.44 2.34
C ALA A 89 13.73 4.55 2.90
N GLU A 90 14.76 4.32 2.07
CA GLU A 90 16.16 4.45 2.46
C GLU A 90 16.48 5.89 2.91
N ASN A 91 16.09 6.90 2.13
CA ASN A 91 16.31 8.30 2.44
C ASN A 91 15.58 8.77 3.73
N LEU A 92 14.45 8.14 4.05
CA LEU A 92 13.66 8.44 5.25
C LEU A 92 14.08 7.62 6.48
N GLY A 93 15.04 6.69 6.35
CA GLY A 93 15.45 5.76 7.39
C GLY A 93 14.34 4.75 7.76
N VAL A 94 13.49 4.39 6.80
CA VAL A 94 12.40 3.42 6.97
C VAL A 94 12.87 2.06 6.46
N GLU A 95 12.91 1.07 7.35
CA GLU A 95 13.36 -0.29 7.02
C GLU A 95 12.25 -1.13 6.38
N TYR A 96 11.03 -0.94 6.82
CA TYR A 96 9.84 -1.65 6.33
C TYR A 96 8.76 -0.67 5.92
N PHE A 97 8.13 -0.90 4.79
CA PHE A 97 7.01 -0.08 4.34
C PHE A 97 5.91 -0.89 3.68
N MET A 98 4.70 -0.37 3.74
CA MET A 98 3.55 -0.89 3.00
C MET A 98 3.16 0.11 1.92
N GLN A 99 2.99 -0.38 0.69
CA GLN A 99 2.48 0.44 -0.41
C GLN A 99 0.98 0.25 -0.53
N LEU A 100 0.24 1.35 -0.58
CA LEU A 100 -1.20 1.38 -0.80
C LEU A 100 -1.53 2.35 -1.94
N ASP A 101 -2.58 2.06 -2.69
CA ASP A 101 -3.16 3.01 -3.62
C ASP A 101 -4.01 4.05 -2.83
N ASP A 102 -4.36 5.16 -3.42
CA ASP A 102 -5.03 6.28 -2.74
C ASP A 102 -6.56 6.13 -2.56
N ASP A 103 -7.14 5.04 -3.07
CA ASP A 103 -8.59 4.84 -3.18
C ASP A 103 -9.20 3.80 -2.22
N TYR A 104 -8.41 3.30 -1.25
CA TYR A 104 -8.96 2.40 -0.22
C TYR A 104 -9.92 3.13 0.71
N ILE A 105 -11.15 2.62 0.78
CA ILE A 105 -12.22 3.20 1.60
C ILE A 105 -12.50 2.42 2.89
N THR A 106 -11.92 1.21 3.03
CA THR A 106 -12.13 0.36 4.21
C THR A 106 -11.05 -0.70 4.36
N PHE A 107 -10.85 -1.15 5.60
CA PHE A 107 -10.08 -2.34 5.97
C PHE A 107 -10.99 -3.27 6.77
N GLU A 108 -11.09 -4.53 6.37
CA GLU A 108 -12.09 -5.46 6.90
C GLU A 108 -11.51 -6.83 7.23
N TRP A 109 -12.06 -7.46 8.26
CA TRP A 109 -11.87 -8.88 8.48
C TRP A 109 -12.76 -9.67 7.52
N ARG A 110 -12.19 -10.74 6.94
CA ARG A 110 -12.93 -11.65 6.05
C ARG A 110 -13.20 -12.99 6.68
N PHE A 111 -12.55 -13.31 7.79
CA PHE A 111 -12.75 -14.54 8.53
C PHE A 111 -12.94 -14.26 10.02
N ASP A 112 -13.76 -15.06 10.67
CA ASP A 112 -13.90 -15.06 12.13
C ASP A 112 -12.87 -16.01 12.80
N ASN A 113 -12.95 -16.15 14.12
CA ASN A 113 -12.05 -16.99 14.89
C ASN A 113 -12.21 -18.50 14.60
N TYR A 114 -13.23 -18.90 13.86
CA TYR A 114 -13.51 -20.28 13.44
C TYR A 114 -13.16 -20.49 11.96
N ASN A 115 -12.44 -19.55 11.35
CA ASN A 115 -12.11 -19.53 9.93
C ASN A 115 -13.35 -19.52 9.00
N LYS A 116 -14.49 -19.06 9.50
CA LYS A 116 -15.69 -18.88 8.70
C LYS A 116 -15.67 -17.50 8.06
N TYR A 117 -15.99 -17.45 6.77
CA TYR A 117 -16.10 -16.17 6.04
C TYR A 117 -17.17 -15.27 6.66
N VAL A 118 -16.78 -14.05 6.98
CA VAL A 118 -17.67 -13.02 7.56
C VAL A 118 -17.57 -11.75 6.73
N PRO A 119 -18.64 -11.31 6.06
CA PRO A 119 -18.62 -10.07 5.30
C PRO A 119 -18.62 -8.85 6.25
N TYR A 120 -17.93 -7.80 5.84
CA TYR A 120 -18.05 -6.43 6.36
C TYR A 120 -17.74 -6.22 7.86
N ARG A 121 -16.82 -6.96 8.42
CA ARG A 121 -16.37 -6.71 9.79
C ARG A 121 -15.16 -5.76 9.80
N LEU A 122 -15.40 -4.48 10.11
CA LEU A 122 -14.38 -3.45 10.09
C LEU A 122 -13.23 -3.70 11.07
N ILE A 123 -12.01 -3.51 10.62
CA ILE A 123 -10.81 -3.44 11.46
C ILE A 123 -10.82 -2.09 12.20
N LYS A 124 -10.71 -2.11 13.53
CA LYS A 124 -10.69 -0.91 14.39
C LYS A 124 -9.32 -0.61 15.01
N ARG A 125 -8.39 -1.55 14.91
CA ARG A 125 -7.03 -1.46 15.48
C ARG A 125 -6.01 -1.84 14.42
N LEU A 126 -5.93 -1.00 13.38
CA LEU A 126 -5.08 -1.28 12.23
C LEU A 126 -3.60 -1.31 12.62
N ASP A 127 -3.15 -0.50 13.57
CA ASP A 127 -1.79 -0.58 14.13
C ASP A 127 -1.42 -2.01 14.58
N ARG A 128 -2.34 -2.66 15.29
CA ARG A 128 -2.10 -4.04 15.76
C ARG A 128 -2.03 -5.03 14.61
N VAL A 129 -2.88 -4.88 13.61
CA VAL A 129 -2.89 -5.75 12.43
C VAL A 129 -1.58 -5.60 11.68
N LEU A 130 -1.15 -4.38 11.42
CA LEU A 130 0.10 -4.10 10.72
C LEU A 130 1.33 -4.55 11.53
N SER A 131 1.31 -4.41 12.86
CA SER A 131 2.36 -4.97 13.72
C SER A 131 2.48 -6.49 13.57
N ILE A 132 1.36 -7.21 13.62
CA ILE A 132 1.34 -8.67 13.47
C ILE A 132 1.81 -9.08 12.06
N MET A 133 1.38 -8.37 11.03
CA MET A 133 1.85 -8.60 9.68
C MET A 133 3.36 -8.40 9.57
N LEU A 134 3.89 -7.34 10.18
CA LEU A 134 5.32 -7.08 10.18
C LEU A 134 6.12 -8.16 10.93
N GLU A 135 5.63 -8.62 12.08
CA GLU A 135 6.23 -9.73 12.83
C GLU A 135 6.23 -11.03 12.00
N PHE A 136 5.11 -11.34 11.35
CA PHE A 136 5.00 -12.47 10.44
C PHE A 136 6.00 -12.33 9.27
N PHE A 137 6.06 -11.18 8.63
CA PHE A 137 7.00 -10.90 7.54
C PHE A 137 8.45 -11.14 7.96
N LYS A 138 8.84 -10.63 9.13
CA LYS A 138 10.20 -10.83 9.68
C LYS A 138 10.52 -12.29 10.03
N SER A 139 9.52 -13.10 10.30
CA SER A 139 9.68 -14.52 10.65
C SER A 139 9.70 -15.46 9.44
N THR A 140 9.54 -14.93 8.23
CA THR A 140 9.48 -15.71 6.98
C THR A 140 10.53 -15.23 5.99
N ASP A 141 10.86 -16.08 5.02
CA ASP A 141 11.76 -15.73 3.91
C ASP A 141 11.00 -15.08 2.73
N CYS A 142 9.79 -14.56 2.97
CA CYS A 142 9.00 -13.90 1.95
C CYS A 142 9.63 -12.56 1.56
N ALA A 143 9.75 -12.28 0.27
CA ALA A 143 10.18 -10.96 -0.21
C ALA A 143 9.11 -9.89 0.00
N THR A 144 7.82 -10.26 -0.03
CA THR A 144 6.68 -9.38 0.21
C THR A 144 5.52 -10.15 0.85
N ILE A 145 4.68 -9.45 1.58
CA ILE A 145 3.36 -9.94 2.03
C ILE A 145 2.30 -8.91 1.70
N ALA A 146 1.06 -9.34 1.51
CA ALA A 146 -0.05 -8.43 1.22
C ALA A 146 -1.33 -8.84 1.93
N MET A 147 -2.21 -7.87 2.14
CA MET A 147 -3.60 -8.14 2.51
C MET A 147 -4.36 -8.69 1.30
N ALA A 148 -5.26 -9.65 1.55
CA ALA A 148 -6.12 -10.16 0.51
C ALA A 148 -7.15 -9.09 0.06
N GLN A 149 -7.42 -9.05 -1.22
CA GLN A 149 -8.43 -8.16 -1.79
C GLN A 149 -9.80 -8.84 -1.91
N GLY A 150 -10.86 -8.06 -2.13
CA GLY A 150 -12.24 -8.56 -2.18
C GLY A 150 -12.47 -9.67 -3.20
N GLY A 151 -11.79 -9.64 -4.33
CA GLY A 151 -11.88 -10.67 -5.37
C GLY A 151 -11.23 -12.01 -5.03
N ASP A 152 -10.40 -12.07 -3.97
CA ASP A 152 -9.71 -13.29 -3.55
C ASP A 152 -10.64 -14.28 -2.82
N PHE A 153 -11.83 -13.83 -2.43
CA PHE A 153 -12.80 -14.60 -1.64
C PHE A 153 -14.07 -14.93 -2.43
N ILE A 154 -14.01 -14.93 -3.75
CA ILE A 154 -15.13 -15.35 -4.59
C ILE A 154 -15.46 -16.82 -4.27
N GLY A 155 -16.70 -17.07 -3.82
CA GLY A 155 -17.14 -18.38 -3.34
C GLY A 155 -17.07 -18.57 -1.81
N GLY A 156 -16.64 -17.56 -1.06
CA GLY A 156 -16.60 -17.58 0.41
C GLY A 156 -15.59 -18.55 0.98
N SER A 157 -15.84 -19.04 2.22
CA SER A 157 -14.96 -19.97 2.93
C SER A 157 -14.86 -21.36 2.28
N ASP A 158 -15.85 -21.74 1.50
CA ASP A 158 -15.90 -23.03 0.80
C ASP A 158 -15.30 -22.93 -0.62
N GLY A 159 -14.95 -21.72 -1.04
CA GLY A 159 -14.29 -21.46 -2.31
C GLY A 159 -12.87 -22.00 -2.36
N THR A 160 -12.46 -22.52 -3.51
CA THR A 160 -11.10 -23.02 -3.76
C THR A 160 -10.05 -21.92 -3.62
N CYS A 161 -10.43 -20.64 -3.78
CA CYS A 161 -9.54 -19.48 -3.63
C CYS A 161 -9.05 -19.27 -2.20
N ALA A 162 -9.82 -19.64 -1.18
CA ALA A 162 -9.41 -19.54 0.22
C ALA A 162 -8.38 -20.60 0.63
N ARG A 163 -8.16 -21.62 -0.20
CA ARG A 163 -7.27 -22.78 0.09
C ARG A 163 -6.10 -22.89 -0.89
N ALA A 164 -6.12 -22.14 -1.98
CA ALA A 164 -5.07 -22.24 -2.99
C ALA A 164 -3.96 -21.21 -2.77
N PRO A 165 -2.70 -21.54 -3.06
CA PRO A 165 -1.58 -20.59 -3.03
C PRO A 165 -1.64 -19.54 -4.17
N THR A 166 -2.82 -19.25 -4.67
CA THR A 166 -3.12 -18.18 -5.65
C THR A 166 -2.83 -16.77 -5.10
N LEU A 167 -2.56 -16.67 -3.84
CA LEU A 167 -2.10 -15.44 -3.16
C LEU A 167 -0.86 -14.81 -3.80
N MET A 168 -0.04 -15.60 -4.47
CA MET A 168 1.19 -15.07 -5.08
C MET A 168 0.99 -14.11 -6.25
N ARG A 169 -0.17 -14.13 -6.93
CA ARG A 169 -0.40 -13.22 -8.06
C ARG A 169 -0.74 -11.79 -7.62
N LYS A 170 -1.15 -11.61 -6.38
CA LYS A 170 -1.62 -10.31 -5.85
C LYS A 170 -0.79 -9.79 -4.69
N ALA A 171 0.31 -10.44 -4.41
CA ALA A 171 1.25 -10.02 -3.37
C ALA A 171 1.95 -8.70 -3.69
N MET A 172 1.68 -8.09 -4.82
CA MET A 172 2.30 -6.83 -5.26
C MET A 172 1.39 -5.60 -5.15
N ASN A 173 0.27 -5.72 -4.50
CA ASN A 173 -0.63 -4.59 -4.25
C ASN A 173 -0.58 -4.15 -2.80
#